data_3f5c39b48a0bfd6bc934866013cdf47a
#
_entry.id   3f5c39b48a0bfd6bc934866013cdf47a
#
_cell.length_a   1.000
_cell.length_b   1.000
_cell.length_c   1.000
_cell.angle_alpha   90.00
_cell.angle_beta   90.00
_cell.angle_gamma   90.00
#
_symmetry.space_group_name_H-M   'P 1'
#
loop_
_entity.id
_entity.type
_entity.pdbx_description
1 polymer ?
#
loop_
_entity_poly.entity_id
_entity_poly.type
_entity_poly.pdbx_seq_one_letter_code
_entity_poly.pdbx_strand_id
1 'polypeptide(L)'
;MAEKILVVDDEPDMLRLLSMIVKEKTPYDITTTNNPIEAVELAIKGGYDVVITDLKMPGLDGIELLNAVRKFDQDIPIIIITAYATAESAAEAMDKNAFDFITKPFRKEQILFTIEKALKWLRTQRENKMLRERLEKK
;
A
#
# COMPACT_ATOMS: atom_id res chain seq x y z
N MET A 1 -4.84 -2.28 18.73
CA MET A 1 -5.52 -2.89 17.57
C MET A 1 -4.49 -3.17 16.48
N ALA A 2 -4.69 -4.27 15.77
CA ALA A 2 -3.77 -4.62 14.69
C ALA A 2 -3.89 -3.63 13.53
N GLU A 3 -2.77 -3.32 12.93
CA GLU A 3 -2.74 -2.51 11.71
C GLU A 3 -3.26 -3.33 10.55
N LYS A 4 -3.88 -2.67 9.57
CA LYS A 4 -4.58 -3.32 8.47
C LYS A 4 -3.90 -3.04 7.14
N ILE A 5 -3.70 -4.11 6.37
CA ILE A 5 -3.09 -4.05 5.05
C ILE A 5 -4.12 -4.44 3.99
N LEU A 6 -4.23 -3.63 2.95
CA LEU A 6 -5.07 -3.94 1.80
C LEU A 6 -4.19 -4.33 0.63
N VAL A 7 -4.46 -5.48 0.03
CA VAL A 7 -3.70 -5.96 -1.14
C VAL A 7 -4.64 -6.13 -2.32
N VAL A 8 -4.26 -5.58 -3.47
CA VAL A 8 -5.01 -5.75 -4.71
C VAL A 8 -4.09 -6.28 -5.81
N ASP A 9 -4.53 -7.35 -6.44
CA ASP A 9 -3.82 -7.98 -7.57
C ASP A 9 -4.83 -8.83 -8.31
N ASP A 10 -4.77 -8.84 -9.63
CA ASP A 10 -5.68 -9.65 -10.44
C ASP A 10 -5.29 -11.13 -10.46
N GLU A 11 -4.11 -11.48 -9.96
CA GLU A 11 -3.65 -12.87 -9.86
C GLU A 11 -3.98 -13.46 -8.48
N PRO A 12 -4.90 -14.45 -8.41
CA PRO A 12 -5.26 -15.04 -7.12
C PRO A 12 -4.08 -15.67 -6.36
N ASP A 13 -3.11 -16.24 -7.09
CA ASP A 13 -1.94 -16.84 -6.47
C ASP A 13 -1.10 -15.82 -5.73
N MET A 14 -0.97 -14.62 -6.28
CA MET A 14 -0.24 -13.53 -5.64
C MET A 14 -0.94 -13.06 -4.38
N LEU A 15 -2.26 -12.95 -4.41
CA LEU A 15 -3.05 -12.59 -3.23
C LEU A 15 -2.86 -13.61 -2.11
N ARG A 16 -2.88 -14.90 -2.46
CA ARG A 16 -2.65 -15.97 -1.47
C ARG A 16 -1.24 -15.92 -0.89
N LEU A 17 -0.24 -15.69 -1.74
CA LEU A 17 1.15 -15.62 -1.31
C LEU A 17 1.36 -14.47 -0.33
N LEU A 18 0.92 -13.27 -0.67
CA LEU A 18 1.08 -12.11 0.20
C LEU A 18 0.29 -12.26 1.49
N SER A 19 -0.92 -12.82 1.42
CA SER A 19 -1.71 -13.10 2.62
C SER A 19 -1.00 -14.07 3.55
N MET A 20 -0.42 -15.12 2.99
CA MET A 20 0.33 -16.11 3.77
C MET A 20 1.55 -15.49 4.45
N ILE A 21 2.33 -14.70 3.71
CA ILE A 21 3.52 -14.03 4.26
C ILE A 21 3.15 -13.15 5.44
N VAL A 22 2.13 -12.32 5.27
CA VAL A 22 1.70 -11.38 6.32
C VAL A 22 1.16 -12.13 7.53
N LYS A 23 0.29 -13.11 7.33
CA LYS A 23 -0.33 -13.85 8.43
C LYS A 23 0.67 -14.67 9.23
N GLU A 24 1.68 -15.25 8.58
CA GLU A 24 2.67 -16.08 9.26
C GLU A 24 3.72 -15.27 10.01
N LYS A 25 4.07 -14.08 9.51
CA LYS A 25 5.23 -13.34 10.01
C LYS A 25 4.90 -12.06 10.74
N THR A 26 3.63 -11.66 10.77
CA THR A 26 3.24 -10.40 11.40
C THR A 26 1.94 -10.55 12.17
N PRO A 27 1.64 -9.63 13.11
CA PRO A 27 0.34 -9.57 13.77
C PRO A 27 -0.70 -8.75 13.00
N TYR A 28 -0.38 -8.31 11.78
CA TYR A 28 -1.25 -7.41 11.02
C TYR A 28 -2.43 -8.14 10.39
N ASP A 29 -3.54 -7.42 10.24
CA ASP A 29 -4.70 -7.90 9.48
C ASP A 29 -4.47 -7.63 8.01
N ILE A 30 -4.93 -8.53 7.16
CA ILE A 30 -4.81 -8.37 5.72
C ILE A 30 -6.15 -8.62 5.04
N THR A 31 -6.52 -7.74 4.13
CA THR A 31 -7.67 -7.88 3.25
C THR A 31 -7.15 -7.93 1.81
N THR A 32 -7.65 -8.88 1.03
CA THR A 32 -7.25 -9.04 -0.37
C THR A 32 -8.44 -8.84 -1.29
N THR A 33 -8.20 -8.28 -2.45
CA THR A 33 -9.22 -8.17 -3.50
C THR A 33 -8.55 -8.28 -4.87
N ASN A 34 -9.27 -8.87 -5.82
CA ASN A 34 -8.82 -8.92 -7.21
C ASN A 34 -9.44 -7.83 -8.07
N ASN A 35 -10.24 -6.95 -7.47
CA ASN A 35 -10.95 -5.89 -8.17
C ASN A 35 -10.39 -4.53 -7.75
N PRO A 36 -9.69 -3.82 -8.66
CA PRO A 36 -9.08 -2.54 -8.31
C PRO A 36 -10.08 -1.45 -7.97
N ILE A 37 -11.28 -1.48 -8.54
CA ILE A 37 -12.33 -0.51 -8.20
C ILE A 37 -12.80 -0.73 -6.77
N GLU A 38 -13.02 -2.00 -6.39
CA GLU A 38 -13.33 -2.35 -5.01
C GLU A 38 -12.22 -1.91 -4.05
N ALA A 39 -10.96 -2.07 -4.46
CA ALA A 39 -9.82 -1.66 -3.65
C ALA A 39 -9.85 -0.17 -3.35
N VAL A 40 -10.17 0.66 -4.34
CA VAL A 40 -10.30 2.11 -4.14
C VAL A 40 -11.42 2.40 -3.12
N GLU A 41 -12.57 1.76 -3.27
CA GLU A 41 -13.68 1.94 -2.35
C GLU A 41 -13.32 1.55 -0.92
N LEU A 42 -12.63 0.42 -0.76
CA LEU A 42 -12.19 -0.05 0.55
C LEU A 42 -11.18 0.92 1.17
N ALA A 43 -10.22 1.42 0.38
CA ALA A 43 -9.23 2.36 0.86
C ALA A 43 -9.89 3.68 1.30
N ILE A 44 -10.88 4.15 0.54
CA ILE A 44 -11.60 5.39 0.85
C ILE A 44 -12.45 5.24 2.11
N LYS A 45 -13.14 4.12 2.27
CA LYS A 45 -13.95 3.85 3.47
C LYS A 45 -13.10 3.77 4.72
N GLY A 46 -11.81 3.53 4.53
CA GLY A 46 -10.84 3.70 5.59
C GLY A 46 -10.59 2.48 6.44
N GLY A 47 -9.70 2.69 7.39
CA GLY A 47 -9.28 1.65 8.29
C GLY A 47 -8.07 0.89 7.82
N TYR A 48 -7.53 1.18 6.63
CA TYR A 48 -6.31 0.54 6.15
C TYR A 48 -5.11 1.45 6.39
N ASP A 49 -4.01 0.82 6.77
CA ASP A 49 -2.77 1.52 7.10
C ASP A 49 -1.74 1.44 5.98
N VAL A 50 -1.84 0.44 5.12
CA VAL A 50 -0.96 0.27 3.95
C VAL A 50 -1.78 -0.34 2.82
N VAL A 51 -1.54 0.10 1.59
CA VAL A 51 -2.11 -0.49 0.39
C VAL A 51 -0.97 -1.06 -0.46
N ILE A 52 -1.13 -2.30 -0.90
CA ILE A 52 -0.22 -2.96 -1.82
C ILE A 52 -0.99 -3.27 -3.10
N THR A 53 -0.47 -2.84 -4.24
CA THR A 53 -1.15 -3.03 -5.52
C THR A 53 -0.19 -3.47 -6.61
N ASP A 54 -0.68 -4.27 -7.55
CA ASP A 54 0.02 -4.49 -8.81
C ASP A 54 -0.13 -3.23 -9.70
N LEU A 55 0.76 -3.08 -10.65
CA LEU A 55 0.72 -1.99 -11.62
C LEU A 55 -0.28 -2.29 -12.76
N LYS A 56 -0.22 -3.50 -13.29
CA LYS A 56 -1.04 -3.91 -14.45
C LYS A 56 -2.24 -4.73 -13.99
N MET A 57 -3.42 -4.14 -14.12
CA MET A 57 -4.68 -4.80 -13.76
C MET A 57 -5.77 -4.37 -14.75
N PRO A 58 -6.70 -5.28 -15.12
CA PRO A 58 -7.83 -4.89 -15.97
C PRO A 58 -8.71 -3.84 -15.29
N GLY A 59 -9.15 -2.87 -16.04
CA GLY A 59 -10.10 -1.87 -15.59
C GLY A 59 -9.49 -0.64 -14.95
N LEU A 60 -8.58 -0.80 -14.01
CA LEU A 60 -7.92 0.30 -13.31
C LEU A 60 -6.51 -0.15 -12.96
N ASP A 61 -5.48 0.53 -13.44
CA ASP A 61 -4.11 0.14 -13.13
C ASP A 61 -3.64 0.70 -11.79
N GLY A 62 -2.44 0.27 -11.37
CA GLY A 62 -1.90 0.68 -10.07
C GLY A 62 -1.65 2.17 -9.93
N ILE A 63 -1.29 2.84 -11.00
CA ILE A 63 -1.07 4.30 -10.99
C ILE A 63 -2.41 5.03 -10.86
N GLU A 64 -3.43 4.57 -11.57
CA GLU A 64 -4.78 5.13 -11.46
C GLU A 64 -5.34 4.92 -10.05
N LEU A 65 -5.11 3.75 -9.46
CA LEU A 65 -5.49 3.46 -8.08
C LEU A 65 -4.78 4.41 -7.13
N LEU A 66 -3.48 4.57 -7.30
CA LEU A 66 -2.68 5.48 -6.49
C LEU A 66 -3.24 6.90 -6.55
N ASN A 67 -3.54 7.40 -7.75
CA ASN A 67 -4.12 8.73 -7.92
C ASN A 67 -5.46 8.88 -7.21
N ALA A 68 -6.34 7.88 -7.36
CA ALA A 68 -7.67 7.91 -6.73
C ALA A 68 -7.58 7.94 -5.21
N VAL A 69 -6.71 7.13 -4.63
CA VAL A 69 -6.52 7.10 -3.18
C VAL A 69 -5.87 8.39 -2.69
N ARG A 70 -4.92 8.94 -3.43
CA ARG A 70 -4.23 10.19 -3.05
C ARG A 70 -5.14 11.40 -3.04
N LYS A 71 -6.18 11.41 -3.84
CA LYS A 71 -7.19 12.49 -3.79
C LYS A 71 -7.94 12.48 -2.47
N PHE A 72 -8.06 11.33 -1.86
CA PHE A 72 -8.79 11.14 -0.61
C PHE A 72 -7.87 11.17 0.61
N ASP A 73 -6.74 10.49 0.53
CA ASP A 73 -5.78 10.37 1.64
C ASP A 73 -4.35 10.51 1.08
N GLN A 74 -3.65 11.54 1.51
CA GLN A 74 -2.29 11.83 1.05
C GLN A 74 -1.22 11.08 1.83
N ASP A 75 -1.59 10.48 2.95
CA ASP A 75 -0.61 9.92 3.89
C ASP A 75 -0.53 8.40 3.87
N ILE A 76 -1.57 7.69 3.42
CA ILE A 76 -1.52 6.24 3.44
C ILE A 76 -0.41 5.72 2.51
N PRO A 77 0.53 4.91 3.01
CA PRO A 77 1.58 4.33 2.16
C PRO A 77 0.98 3.39 1.12
N ILE A 78 1.39 3.59 -0.13
CA ILE A 78 0.99 2.73 -1.23
C ILE A 78 2.24 2.11 -1.84
N ILE A 79 2.32 0.79 -1.83
CA ILE A 79 3.44 0.01 -2.34
C ILE A 79 3.00 -0.65 -3.65
N ILE A 80 3.76 -0.45 -4.71
CA ILE A 80 3.47 -1.08 -6.00
C ILE A 80 4.39 -2.29 -6.17
N ILE A 81 3.80 -3.45 -6.48
CA ILE A 81 4.55 -4.69 -6.72
C ILE A 81 4.15 -5.20 -8.09
N THR A 82 5.09 -5.30 -9.02
CA THR A 82 4.77 -5.69 -10.39
C THR A 82 5.89 -6.46 -11.09
N ALA A 83 5.51 -7.36 -12.01
CA ALA A 83 6.42 -8.00 -12.93
C ALA A 83 6.74 -7.11 -14.14
N TYR A 84 5.98 -6.04 -14.34
CA TYR A 84 6.06 -5.16 -15.51
C TYR A 84 6.77 -3.85 -15.19
N ALA A 85 7.82 -3.93 -14.37
CA ALA A 85 8.58 -2.76 -13.96
C ALA A 85 9.41 -2.21 -15.11
N THR A 86 9.28 -0.90 -15.35
CA THR A 86 10.17 -0.15 -16.23
C THR A 86 10.68 1.05 -15.45
N ALA A 87 11.78 1.66 -15.91
CA ALA A 87 12.29 2.88 -15.29
C ALA A 87 11.22 3.99 -15.33
N GLU A 88 10.46 4.05 -16.43
CA GLU A 88 9.40 5.04 -16.57
C GLU A 88 8.25 4.82 -15.60
N SER A 89 7.78 3.57 -15.45
CA SER A 89 6.67 3.28 -14.54
C SER A 89 7.06 3.49 -13.09
N ALA A 90 8.28 3.13 -12.71
CA ALA A 90 8.79 3.37 -11.36
C ALA A 90 8.89 4.86 -11.08
N ALA A 91 9.43 5.65 -12.01
CA ALA A 91 9.53 7.09 -11.86
C ALA A 91 8.17 7.75 -11.75
N GLU A 92 7.20 7.34 -12.57
CA GLU A 92 5.83 7.86 -12.51
C GLU A 92 5.18 7.56 -11.16
N ALA A 93 5.33 6.33 -10.67
CA ALA A 93 4.78 5.94 -9.38
C ALA A 93 5.34 6.80 -8.24
N MET A 94 6.67 6.99 -8.23
CA MET A 94 7.31 7.78 -7.19
C MET A 94 6.95 9.27 -7.30
N ASP A 95 6.80 9.80 -8.50
CA ASP A 95 6.34 11.18 -8.72
C ASP A 95 4.93 11.40 -8.19
N LYS A 96 4.11 10.36 -8.19
CA LYS A 96 2.73 10.41 -7.68
C LYS A 96 2.64 9.97 -6.22
N ASN A 97 3.78 9.95 -5.53
CA ASN A 97 3.86 9.67 -4.10
C ASN A 97 3.54 8.23 -3.70
N ALA A 98 3.93 7.26 -4.53
CA ALA A 98 4.00 5.88 -4.05
C ALA A 98 5.06 5.80 -2.97
N PHE A 99 4.83 4.95 -1.98
CA PHE A 99 5.80 4.78 -0.90
C PHE A 99 7.02 3.99 -1.39
N ASP A 100 6.78 2.93 -2.15
CA ASP A 100 7.85 2.10 -2.69
C ASP A 100 7.37 1.35 -3.93
N PHE A 101 8.31 0.79 -4.67
CA PHE A 101 8.07 0.08 -5.91
C PHE A 101 8.93 -1.19 -5.90
N ILE A 102 8.28 -2.36 -5.94
CA ILE A 102 8.96 -3.64 -5.85
C ILE A 102 8.74 -4.43 -7.14
N THR A 103 9.80 -5.01 -7.68
CA THR A 103 9.75 -5.82 -8.90
C THR A 103 9.58 -7.30 -8.55
N LYS A 104 8.67 -7.98 -9.22
CA LYS A 104 8.55 -9.44 -9.15
C LYS A 104 9.64 -10.08 -10.04
N PRO A 105 10.24 -11.19 -9.61
CA PRO A 105 10.04 -11.90 -8.36
C PRO A 105 10.71 -11.18 -7.18
N PHE A 106 10.14 -11.34 -6.01
CA PHE A 106 10.66 -10.71 -4.80
C PHE A 106 10.92 -11.78 -3.73
N ARG A 107 11.69 -11.40 -2.71
CA ARG A 107 11.89 -12.24 -1.53
C ARG A 107 10.85 -11.86 -0.47
N LYS A 108 10.43 -12.83 0.30
CA LYS A 108 9.52 -12.62 1.42
C LYS A 108 10.05 -11.55 2.38
N GLU A 109 11.34 -11.57 2.67
CA GLU A 109 12.00 -10.60 3.55
C GLU A 109 11.89 -9.17 3.01
N GLN A 110 11.96 -9.01 1.69
CA GLN A 110 11.80 -7.70 1.05
C GLN A 110 10.40 -7.14 1.28
N ILE A 111 9.38 -7.98 1.13
CA ILE A 111 7.98 -7.58 1.37
C ILE A 111 7.80 -7.18 2.83
N LEU A 112 8.27 -8.00 3.75
CA LEU A 112 8.13 -7.74 5.18
C LEU A 112 8.87 -6.47 5.59
N PHE A 113 10.07 -6.27 5.09
CA PHE A 113 10.86 -5.07 5.36
C PHE A 113 10.15 -3.82 4.86
N THR A 114 9.60 -3.86 3.64
CA THR A 114 8.92 -2.71 3.05
C THR A 114 7.64 -2.37 3.81
N ILE A 115 6.87 -3.37 4.21
CA ILE A 115 5.67 -3.17 5.03
C ILE A 115 6.03 -2.53 6.35
N GLU A 116 7.05 -3.05 7.05
CA GLU A 116 7.49 -2.48 8.33
C GLU A 116 7.96 -1.04 8.18
N LYS A 117 8.70 -0.76 7.13
CA LYS A 117 9.18 0.59 6.83
C LYS A 117 8.00 1.55 6.60
N ALA A 118 6.99 1.09 5.85
CA ALA A 118 5.80 1.88 5.57
C ALA A 118 5.00 2.17 6.85
N LEU A 119 4.80 1.18 7.69
CA LEU A 119 4.06 1.34 8.95
C LEU A 119 4.82 2.25 9.92
N LYS A 120 6.13 2.11 10.00
CA LYS A 120 6.95 2.98 10.84
C LYS A 120 6.85 4.43 10.37
N TRP A 121 6.93 4.67 9.07
CA TRP A 121 6.77 6.01 8.51
C TRP A 121 5.39 6.59 8.85
N LEU A 122 4.33 5.79 8.70
CA LEU A 122 2.97 6.23 8.98
C LEU A 122 2.78 6.60 10.45
N ARG A 123 3.31 5.78 11.36
CA ARG A 123 3.26 6.05 12.81
C ARG A 123 3.95 7.38 13.12
N THR A 124 5.10 7.62 12.52
CA THR A 124 5.83 8.87 12.69
C THR A 124 5.04 10.08 12.18
N GLN A 125 4.38 9.95 11.03
CA GLN A 125 3.54 11.02 10.50
C GLN A 125 2.37 11.34 11.42
N ARG A 126 1.74 10.31 11.97
CA ARG A 126 0.63 10.48 12.91
C ARG A 126 1.07 11.18 14.19
N GLU A 127 2.22 10.81 14.74
CA GLU A 127 2.80 11.46 15.92
C GLU A 127 3.11 12.92 15.66
N ASN A 128 3.74 13.23 14.53
CA ASN A 128 4.07 14.59 14.15
C ASN A 128 2.82 15.46 14.01
N LYS A 129 1.77 14.91 13.41
CA LYS A 129 0.50 15.61 13.24
C LYS A 129 -0.12 15.92 14.59
N MET A 130 -0.12 14.97 15.51
CA MET A 130 -0.65 15.17 16.86
C MET A 130 0.11 16.23 17.60
N LEU A 131 1.44 16.23 17.50
CA LEU A 131 2.29 17.23 18.16
C LEU A 131 2.03 18.64 17.61
N ARG A 132 1.88 18.78 16.29
CA ARG A 132 1.56 20.07 15.68
C ARG A 132 0.21 20.59 16.16
N GLU A 133 -0.79 19.73 16.22
CA GLU A 133 -2.13 20.10 16.70
C GLU A 133 -2.09 20.56 18.16
N ARG A 134 -1.29 19.93 19.00
CA ARG A 134 -1.12 20.34 20.38
C ARG A 134 -0.48 21.72 20.48
N LEU A 135 0.55 21.98 19.67
CA LEU A 135 1.23 23.26 19.67
C LEU A 135 0.32 24.39 19.17
N GLU A 136 -0.52 24.13 18.19
CA GLU A 136 -1.46 25.11 17.64
C GLU A 136 -2.56 25.48 18.63
N LYS A 137 -2.91 24.58 19.53
CA LYS A 137 -3.95 24.83 20.55
C LYS A 137 -3.48 25.64 21.74
N LYS A 138 -2.23 25.94 21.80
CA LYS A 138 -1.69 26.84 22.82
C LYS A 138 -1.72 28.27 22.33
#